data_8cf5bd772804758ad742283133369875
#
_entry.id   8cf5bd772804758ad742283133369875
#
_cell.length_a   1.000
_cell.length_b   1.000
_cell.length_c   1.000
_cell.angle_alpha   90.00
_cell.angle_beta   90.00
_cell.angle_gamma   90.00
#
_symmetry.space_group_name_H-M   'P 1'
#
loop_
_entity.id
_entity.type
_entity.pdbx_description
1 polymer ?
#
loop_
_entity_poly.entity_id
_entity_poly.type
_entity_poly.pdbx_seq_one_letter_code
_entity_poly.pdbx_strand_id
1 'polypeptide(L)'
;FIAPKGMLYSVADFSAIEARVVSWLADEEWRMDVFRGDGKIYEAAGARMFNVPIEAITKGSDLRAKAKNAELALGYGGSLGAMKRMGGDKMGMSDAEMMHIVKLWRTSNPSIVELWAEIEACAHEAVRYHRRVVGTPRNLVFDCDDDYFTVQLPSGRKLFYYHPVFKEKKVGKSTRTSKILHYEGLNQETKQWGLIDTYGGKLTENIVQAISRDLIGYAMENLESNGFGITMHVHDEAVAEVPDNGDADKWLDKMINIMKQPPDWASDLPLNAAGFTSPYYQKD
;
A
#
# COMPACT_ATOMS: atom_id res chain seq x y z
N PHE A 1 17.13 3.92 20.98
CA PHE A 1 18.37 4.43 20.39
C PHE A 1 18.49 5.91 20.73
N ILE A 2 19.74 6.39 20.99
CA ILE A 2 20.07 7.78 21.31
C ILE A 2 21.08 8.25 20.27
N ALA A 3 20.90 9.45 19.73
CA ALA A 3 21.84 10.04 18.77
C ALA A 3 23.21 10.31 19.43
N PRO A 4 24.31 10.22 18.68
CA PRO A 4 25.64 10.56 19.19
C PRO A 4 25.68 12.01 19.71
N LYS A 5 26.65 12.28 20.61
CA LYS A 5 26.83 13.63 21.15
C LYS A 5 27.04 14.66 20.02
N GLY A 6 26.26 15.72 20.01
CA GLY A 6 26.28 16.77 18.98
C GLY A 6 25.52 16.42 17.71
N MET A 7 24.70 15.34 17.74
CA MET A 7 23.84 14.91 16.65
C MET A 7 22.39 14.79 17.13
N LEU A 8 21.48 14.84 16.18
CA LEU A 8 20.04 14.51 16.34
C LEU A 8 19.66 13.44 15.30
N TYR A 9 18.61 12.70 15.57
CA TYR A 9 17.92 11.96 14.53
C TYR A 9 16.94 12.89 13.80
N SER A 10 17.02 12.89 12.46
CA SER A 10 15.97 13.37 11.58
C SER A 10 15.20 12.14 11.11
N VAL A 11 13.94 12.08 11.44
CA VAL A 11 13.04 10.95 11.17
C VAL A 11 11.97 11.45 10.22
N ALA A 12 11.80 10.80 9.08
CA ALA A 12 10.75 11.13 8.14
C ALA A 12 10.11 9.87 7.55
N ASP A 13 8.81 9.87 7.42
CA ASP A 13 7.93 8.78 7.01
C ASP A 13 7.08 9.23 5.82
N PHE A 14 6.83 8.34 4.88
CA PHE A 14 5.91 8.60 3.79
C PHE A 14 4.46 8.66 4.27
N SER A 15 3.77 9.73 3.92
CA SER A 15 2.36 9.92 4.28
C SER A 15 1.45 9.05 3.41
N ALA A 16 0.80 8.03 3.98
CA ALA A 16 -0.18 7.16 3.32
C ALA A 16 0.35 6.49 2.03
N ILE A 17 1.57 5.97 2.04
CA ILE A 17 2.25 5.50 0.83
C ILE A 17 1.48 4.41 0.10
N GLU A 18 0.95 3.40 0.78
CA GLU A 18 0.19 2.33 0.15
C GLU A 18 -1.09 2.85 -0.53
N ALA A 19 -1.78 3.81 0.10
CA ALA A 19 -2.98 4.42 -0.48
C ALA A 19 -2.65 5.25 -1.74
N ARG A 20 -1.49 5.89 -1.77
CA ARG A 20 -0.98 6.61 -2.96
C ARG A 20 -0.63 5.63 -4.07
N VAL A 21 0.13 4.59 -3.76
CA VAL A 21 0.58 3.60 -4.74
C VAL A 21 -0.61 2.83 -5.34
N VAL A 22 -1.58 2.36 -4.54
CA VAL A 22 -2.75 1.66 -5.10
C VAL A 22 -3.60 2.57 -5.98
N SER A 23 -3.75 3.85 -5.61
CA SER A 23 -4.50 4.82 -6.40
C SER A 23 -3.79 5.14 -7.72
N TRP A 24 -2.47 5.25 -7.69
CA TRP A 24 -1.62 5.47 -8.86
C TRP A 24 -1.62 4.25 -9.81
N LEU A 25 -1.53 3.03 -9.28
CA LEU A 25 -1.61 1.80 -10.07
C LEU A 25 -2.97 1.64 -10.76
N ALA A 26 -4.04 2.05 -10.10
CA ALA A 26 -5.40 1.93 -10.61
C ALA A 26 -5.84 3.10 -11.48
N ASP A 27 -5.06 4.17 -11.59
CA ASP A 27 -5.50 5.46 -12.14
C ASP A 27 -6.84 5.92 -11.53
N GLU A 28 -7.01 5.77 -10.20
CA GLU A 28 -8.20 6.24 -9.48
C GLU A 28 -8.12 7.78 -9.30
N GLU A 29 -8.52 8.52 -10.32
CA GLU A 29 -8.19 9.94 -10.52
C GLU A 29 -8.62 10.85 -9.37
N TRP A 30 -9.83 10.66 -8.80
CA TRP A 30 -10.27 11.48 -7.68
C TRP A 30 -9.34 11.38 -6.46
N ARG A 31 -8.75 10.20 -6.23
CA ARG A 31 -7.77 9.99 -5.15
C ARG A 31 -6.44 10.64 -5.49
N MET A 32 -6.03 10.54 -6.76
CA MET A 32 -4.82 11.21 -7.25
C MET A 32 -4.92 12.72 -7.08
N ASP A 33 -6.09 13.32 -7.34
CA ASP A 33 -6.34 14.75 -7.11
C ASP A 33 -6.24 15.12 -5.63
N VAL A 34 -6.80 14.30 -4.73
CA VAL A 34 -6.63 14.50 -3.28
C VAL A 34 -5.15 14.46 -2.89
N PHE A 35 -4.38 13.53 -3.44
CA PHE A 35 -2.95 13.39 -3.12
C PHE A 35 -2.07 14.45 -3.75
N ARG A 36 -2.46 15.05 -4.87
CA ARG A 36 -1.82 16.26 -5.45
C ARG A 36 -2.15 17.52 -4.63
N GLY A 37 -3.28 17.51 -3.94
CA GLY A 37 -3.73 18.59 -3.06
C GLY A 37 -3.24 18.44 -1.62
N ASP A 38 -4.16 18.46 -0.66
CA ASP A 38 -3.86 18.43 0.78
C ASP A 38 -3.64 17.03 1.37
N GLY A 39 -3.89 15.98 0.58
CA GLY A 39 -3.67 14.59 0.96
C GLY A 39 -4.62 14.02 2.01
N LYS A 40 -5.70 14.71 2.34
CA LYS A 40 -6.69 14.30 3.36
C LYS A 40 -7.61 13.18 2.86
N ILE A 41 -7.02 12.04 2.57
CA ILE A 41 -7.73 10.91 1.95
C ILE A 41 -8.90 10.39 2.78
N TYR A 42 -8.79 10.36 4.11
CA TYR A 42 -9.87 9.87 4.97
C TYR A 42 -11.09 10.79 4.95
N GLU A 43 -10.85 12.10 4.93
CA GLU A 43 -11.89 13.12 4.83
C GLU A 43 -12.57 13.06 3.46
N ALA A 44 -11.79 13.02 2.40
CA ALA A 44 -12.30 12.95 1.03
C ALA A 44 -13.07 11.64 0.76
N ALA A 45 -12.53 10.50 1.21
CA ALA A 45 -13.20 9.21 1.10
C ALA A 45 -14.53 9.19 1.89
N GLY A 46 -14.52 9.73 3.11
CA GLY A 46 -15.75 9.85 3.91
C GLY A 46 -16.81 10.71 3.24
N ALA A 47 -16.43 11.88 2.73
CA ALA A 47 -17.33 12.77 2.01
C ALA A 47 -17.96 12.08 0.80
N ARG A 48 -17.14 11.37 0.02
CA ARG A 48 -17.59 10.65 -1.18
C ARG A 48 -18.48 9.45 -0.85
N MET A 49 -18.08 8.61 0.12
CA MET A 49 -18.84 7.40 0.51
C MET A 49 -20.19 7.75 1.12
N PHE A 50 -20.23 8.74 1.99
CA PHE A 50 -21.45 9.10 2.74
C PHE A 50 -22.26 10.21 2.05
N ASN A 51 -21.78 10.73 0.91
CA ASN A 51 -22.41 11.81 0.15
C ASN A 51 -22.72 13.04 1.02
N VAL A 52 -21.69 13.51 1.74
CA VAL A 52 -21.76 14.70 2.61
C VAL A 52 -20.63 15.66 2.24
N PRO A 53 -20.77 16.96 2.55
CA PRO A 53 -19.68 17.93 2.38
C PRO A 53 -18.43 17.51 3.16
N ILE A 54 -17.24 17.79 2.61
CA ILE A 54 -15.96 17.38 3.25
C ILE A 54 -15.78 18.03 4.62
N GLU A 55 -16.33 19.20 4.84
CA GLU A 55 -16.31 19.94 6.12
C GLU A 55 -17.07 19.20 7.24
N ALA A 56 -17.97 18.27 6.89
CA ALA A 56 -18.67 17.40 7.85
C ALA A 56 -17.77 16.27 8.35
N ILE A 57 -16.66 15.98 7.67
CA ILE A 57 -15.73 14.90 8.02
C ILE A 57 -14.56 15.48 8.80
N THR A 58 -14.76 15.79 10.06
CA THR A 58 -13.75 16.42 10.93
C THR A 58 -12.93 15.37 11.71
N LYS A 59 -11.72 15.75 12.14
CA LYS A 59 -10.89 14.91 13.03
C LYS A 59 -11.68 14.62 14.31
N GLY A 60 -11.87 13.31 14.62
CA GLY A 60 -12.67 12.85 15.76
C GLY A 60 -14.14 12.56 15.45
N SER A 61 -14.66 12.89 14.26
CA SER A 61 -16.04 12.52 13.89
C SER A 61 -16.17 11.02 13.62
N ASP A 62 -17.36 10.48 13.89
CA ASP A 62 -17.72 9.08 13.63
C ASP A 62 -17.56 8.71 12.13
N LEU A 63 -18.01 9.60 11.23
CA LEU A 63 -17.88 9.39 9.79
C LEU A 63 -16.42 9.28 9.35
N ARG A 64 -15.52 10.11 9.91
CA ARG A 64 -14.09 10.01 9.62
C ARG A 64 -13.48 8.73 10.14
N ALA A 65 -13.88 8.30 11.34
CA ALA A 65 -13.40 7.04 11.90
C ALA A 65 -13.82 5.84 11.05
N LYS A 66 -15.08 5.82 10.59
CA LYS A 66 -15.61 4.80 9.65
C LYS A 66 -14.89 4.85 8.30
N ALA A 67 -14.64 6.04 7.75
CA ALA A 67 -13.90 6.21 6.51
C ALA A 67 -12.45 5.69 6.65
N LYS A 68 -11.76 6.03 7.74
CA LYS A 68 -10.41 5.52 8.04
C LYS A 68 -10.40 3.99 8.15
N ASN A 69 -11.38 3.40 8.85
CA ASN A 69 -11.49 1.95 8.96
C ASN A 69 -11.67 1.30 7.57
N ALA A 70 -12.52 1.87 6.71
CA ALA A 70 -12.74 1.41 5.34
C ALA A 70 -11.46 1.52 4.48
N GLU A 71 -10.78 2.66 4.53
CA GLU A 71 -9.54 2.88 3.78
C GLU A 71 -8.45 1.86 4.14
N LEU A 72 -8.28 1.55 5.42
CA LEU A 72 -7.30 0.58 5.89
C LEU A 72 -7.69 -0.88 5.61
N ALA A 73 -8.99 -1.17 5.50
CA ALA A 73 -9.49 -2.54 5.38
C ALA A 73 -9.73 -2.99 3.94
N LEU A 74 -10.04 -2.09 3.01
CA LEU A 74 -10.70 -2.45 1.76
C LEU A 74 -9.84 -2.33 0.50
N GLY A 75 -8.68 -1.70 0.58
CA GLY A 75 -7.81 -1.43 -0.56
C GLY A 75 -7.37 -2.67 -1.37
N TYR A 76 -7.46 -3.86 -0.79
CA TYR A 76 -6.97 -5.12 -1.35
C TYR A 76 -8.05 -6.21 -1.38
N GLY A 77 -9.27 -5.84 -1.75
CA GLY A 77 -10.38 -6.79 -1.85
C GLY A 77 -10.97 -7.23 -0.50
N GLY A 78 -10.59 -6.55 0.59
CA GLY A 78 -11.14 -6.78 1.91
C GLY A 78 -12.66 -6.69 1.96
N SER A 79 -13.27 -7.31 2.97
CA SER A 79 -14.72 -7.30 3.21
C SER A 79 -14.98 -7.29 4.73
N LEU A 80 -16.13 -7.78 5.18
CA LEU A 80 -16.54 -7.79 6.60
C LEU A 80 -15.40 -8.23 7.56
N GLY A 81 -14.70 -9.32 7.25
CA GLY A 81 -13.59 -9.81 8.08
C GLY A 81 -12.44 -8.82 8.20
N ALA A 82 -12.11 -8.09 7.15
CA ALA A 82 -11.07 -7.07 7.16
C ALA A 82 -11.53 -5.84 7.98
N MET A 83 -12.78 -5.40 7.81
CA MET A 83 -13.36 -4.31 8.61
C MET A 83 -13.31 -4.61 10.11
N LYS A 84 -13.64 -5.84 10.51
CA LYS A 84 -13.56 -6.30 11.92
C LYS A 84 -12.11 -6.30 12.43
N ARG A 85 -11.15 -6.83 11.65
CA ARG A 85 -9.73 -6.81 12.03
C ARG A 85 -9.18 -5.40 12.23
N MET A 86 -9.69 -4.43 11.48
CA MET A 86 -9.36 -3.01 11.65
C MET A 86 -10.19 -2.32 12.75
N GLY A 87 -10.93 -3.08 13.56
CA GLY A 87 -11.61 -2.58 14.76
C GLY A 87 -13.03 -2.07 14.50
N GLY A 88 -13.67 -2.42 13.39
CA GLY A 88 -15.03 -2.00 13.08
C GLY A 88 -16.06 -2.40 14.14
N ASP A 89 -15.93 -3.60 14.69
CA ASP A 89 -16.75 -4.08 15.79
C ASP A 89 -16.52 -3.29 17.10
N LYS A 90 -15.27 -2.93 17.39
CA LYS A 90 -14.90 -2.10 18.56
C LYS A 90 -15.44 -0.67 18.44
N MET A 91 -15.70 -0.21 17.22
CA MET A 91 -16.36 1.07 16.95
C MET A 91 -17.90 0.99 17.06
N GLY A 92 -18.46 -0.17 17.43
CA GLY A 92 -19.90 -0.38 17.57
C GLY A 92 -20.64 -0.59 16.26
N MET A 93 -19.95 -0.79 15.13
CA MET A 93 -20.59 -1.05 13.83
C MET A 93 -21.16 -2.48 13.77
N SER A 94 -22.39 -2.60 13.34
CA SER A 94 -23.00 -3.91 13.04
C SER A 94 -22.43 -4.52 11.75
N ASP A 95 -22.55 -5.85 11.59
CA ASP A 95 -22.15 -6.55 10.37
C ASP A 95 -22.84 -5.97 9.11
N ALA A 96 -24.12 -5.60 9.23
CA ALA A 96 -24.89 -4.99 8.15
C ALA A 96 -24.35 -3.61 7.77
N GLU A 97 -24.00 -2.79 8.75
CA GLU A 97 -23.40 -1.48 8.53
C GLU A 97 -22.00 -1.60 7.89
N MET A 98 -21.14 -2.48 8.39
CA MET A 98 -19.83 -2.74 7.78
C MET A 98 -19.96 -3.22 6.34
N MET A 99 -20.89 -4.11 6.04
CA MET A 99 -21.15 -4.56 4.66
C MET A 99 -21.71 -3.45 3.75
N HIS A 100 -22.49 -2.53 4.31
CA HIS A 100 -22.93 -1.34 3.58
C HIS A 100 -21.72 -0.42 3.25
N ILE A 101 -20.85 -0.18 4.20
CA ILE A 101 -19.60 0.59 4.00
C ILE A 101 -18.71 -0.07 2.95
N VAL A 102 -18.54 -1.40 2.97
CA VAL A 102 -17.82 -2.14 1.92
C VAL A 102 -18.38 -1.83 0.53
N LYS A 103 -19.71 -1.82 0.38
CA LYS A 103 -20.37 -1.50 -0.88
C LYS A 103 -20.11 -0.04 -1.29
N LEU A 104 -20.27 0.90 -0.36
CA LEU A 104 -20.03 2.33 -0.62
C LEU A 104 -18.59 2.57 -1.06
N TRP A 105 -17.61 1.99 -0.36
CA TRP A 105 -16.19 2.13 -0.68
C TRP A 105 -15.88 1.61 -2.09
N ARG A 106 -16.36 0.41 -2.44
CA ARG A 106 -16.14 -0.17 -3.78
C ARG A 106 -16.81 0.64 -4.88
N THR A 107 -17.99 1.19 -4.63
CA THR A 107 -18.66 2.09 -5.57
C THR A 107 -17.92 3.41 -5.75
N SER A 108 -17.25 3.89 -4.70
CA SER A 108 -16.46 5.12 -4.72
C SER A 108 -15.08 4.95 -5.35
N ASN A 109 -14.57 3.70 -5.46
CA ASN A 109 -13.25 3.36 -5.97
C ASN A 109 -13.33 2.29 -7.09
N PRO A 110 -14.02 2.56 -8.20
CA PRO A 110 -14.24 1.57 -9.24
C PRO A 110 -12.95 1.11 -9.92
N SER A 111 -12.00 2.02 -10.19
CA SER A 111 -10.74 1.68 -10.84
C SER A 111 -9.88 0.75 -9.98
N ILE A 112 -9.88 0.92 -8.65
CA ILE A 112 -9.19 -0.02 -7.75
C ILE A 112 -9.84 -1.41 -7.78
N VAL A 113 -11.17 -1.48 -7.85
CA VAL A 113 -11.88 -2.77 -7.97
C VAL A 113 -11.57 -3.45 -9.29
N GLU A 114 -11.51 -2.70 -10.39
CA GLU A 114 -11.11 -3.18 -11.71
C GLU A 114 -9.65 -3.65 -11.73
N LEU A 115 -8.74 -2.93 -11.08
CA LEU A 115 -7.33 -3.31 -10.96
C LEU A 115 -7.17 -4.71 -10.33
N TRP A 116 -7.94 -5.06 -9.29
CA TRP A 116 -7.87 -6.40 -8.71
C TRP A 116 -8.24 -7.48 -9.71
N ALA A 117 -9.31 -7.25 -10.49
CA ALA A 117 -9.77 -8.20 -11.50
C ALA A 117 -8.76 -8.34 -12.64
N GLU A 118 -8.16 -7.25 -13.07
CA GLU A 118 -7.14 -7.23 -14.13
C GLU A 118 -5.86 -7.96 -13.70
N ILE A 119 -5.34 -7.68 -12.51
CA ILE A 119 -4.16 -8.37 -11.95
C ILE A 119 -4.44 -9.87 -11.84
N GLU A 120 -5.62 -10.28 -11.38
CA GLU A 120 -6.00 -11.68 -11.31
C GLU A 120 -6.05 -12.33 -12.70
N ALA A 121 -6.64 -11.66 -13.66
CA ALA A 121 -6.74 -12.15 -15.03
C ALA A 121 -5.35 -12.33 -15.67
N CYS A 122 -4.46 -11.33 -15.54
CA CYS A 122 -3.08 -11.40 -16.04
C CYS A 122 -2.28 -12.53 -15.38
N ALA A 123 -2.39 -12.69 -14.06
CA ALA A 123 -1.74 -13.77 -13.33
C ALA A 123 -2.25 -15.15 -13.76
N HIS A 124 -3.58 -15.29 -13.90
CA HIS A 124 -4.20 -16.54 -14.37
C HIS A 124 -3.79 -16.88 -15.80
N GLU A 125 -3.68 -15.89 -16.67
CA GLU A 125 -3.26 -16.08 -18.05
C GLU A 125 -1.79 -16.49 -18.11
N ALA A 126 -0.90 -15.79 -17.41
CA ALA A 126 0.53 -16.11 -17.38
C ALA A 126 0.76 -17.55 -16.88
N VAL A 127 0.15 -17.93 -15.76
CA VAL A 127 0.32 -19.27 -15.17
C VAL A 127 -0.34 -20.38 -16.00
N ARG A 128 -1.52 -20.12 -16.60
CA ARG A 128 -2.23 -21.15 -17.38
C ARG A 128 -1.52 -21.50 -18.69
N TYR A 129 -0.88 -20.53 -19.32
CA TYR A 129 -0.31 -20.68 -20.64
C TYR A 129 1.21 -20.61 -20.65
N HIS A 130 1.87 -20.55 -19.50
CA HIS A 130 3.32 -20.40 -19.35
C HIS A 130 3.85 -19.32 -20.30
N ARG A 131 3.33 -18.12 -20.19
CA ARG A 131 3.67 -17.01 -21.07
C ARG A 131 3.77 -15.68 -20.34
N ARG A 132 4.51 -14.76 -20.99
CA ARG A 132 4.59 -13.38 -20.58
C ARG A 132 3.31 -12.63 -20.96
N VAL A 133 2.73 -11.91 -20.00
CA VAL A 133 1.57 -11.04 -20.16
C VAL A 133 1.94 -9.65 -19.66
N VAL A 134 1.73 -8.63 -20.47
CA VAL A 134 1.85 -7.22 -20.04
C VAL A 134 0.45 -6.71 -19.82
N GLY A 135 0.17 -6.32 -18.60
CA GLY A 135 -1.13 -5.83 -18.20
C GLY A 135 -1.03 -4.54 -17.41
N THR A 136 -2.14 -3.93 -17.20
CA THR A 136 -2.37 -2.76 -16.36
C THR A 136 -1.78 -1.43 -16.85
N PRO A 137 -2.28 -0.28 -16.37
CA PRO A 137 -1.82 1.03 -16.80
C PRO A 137 -0.33 1.28 -16.57
N ARG A 138 0.31 0.60 -15.61
CA ARG A 138 1.70 0.83 -15.23
C ARG A 138 2.68 -0.22 -15.75
N ASN A 139 2.31 -0.94 -16.82
CA ASN A 139 3.17 -1.93 -17.49
C ASN A 139 3.73 -3.00 -16.56
N LEU A 140 2.95 -3.46 -15.58
CA LEU A 140 3.28 -4.64 -14.81
C LEU A 140 3.45 -5.84 -15.75
N VAL A 141 4.51 -6.62 -15.57
CA VAL A 141 4.74 -7.79 -16.42
C VAL A 141 4.58 -9.05 -15.60
N PHE A 142 3.64 -9.88 -16.02
CA PHE A 142 3.38 -11.19 -15.44
C PHE A 142 4.04 -12.24 -16.33
N ASP A 143 4.81 -13.13 -15.75
CA ASP A 143 5.54 -14.15 -16.50
C ASP A 143 5.55 -15.46 -15.71
N CYS A 144 5.50 -16.59 -16.38
CA CYS A 144 5.51 -17.89 -15.72
C CYS A 144 6.37 -18.88 -16.51
N ASP A 145 7.34 -19.46 -15.82
CA ASP A 145 8.08 -20.65 -16.25
C ASP A 145 7.62 -21.88 -15.47
N ASP A 146 8.38 -22.97 -15.54
CA ASP A 146 8.03 -24.22 -14.86
C ASP A 146 8.10 -24.12 -13.32
N ASP A 147 8.97 -23.27 -12.79
CA ASP A 147 9.23 -23.16 -11.35
C ASP A 147 8.56 -21.93 -10.72
N TYR A 148 8.48 -20.83 -11.45
CA TYR A 148 8.07 -19.55 -10.89
C TYR A 148 7.01 -18.82 -11.72
N PHE A 149 6.00 -18.32 -11.02
CA PHE A 149 5.23 -17.19 -11.49
C PHE A 149 5.88 -15.92 -10.96
N THR A 150 6.12 -14.93 -11.83
CA THR A 150 6.76 -13.66 -11.47
C THR A 150 5.92 -12.47 -11.86
N VAL A 151 6.02 -11.39 -11.07
CA VAL A 151 5.45 -10.08 -11.39
C VAL A 151 6.59 -9.06 -11.39
N GLN A 152 6.91 -8.51 -12.56
CA GLN A 152 7.88 -7.43 -12.67
C GLN A 152 7.20 -6.09 -12.41
N LEU A 153 7.77 -5.34 -11.49
CA LEU A 153 7.31 -4.02 -11.04
C LEU A 153 7.84 -2.92 -11.99
N PRO A 154 7.26 -1.69 -11.95
CA PRO A 154 7.75 -0.55 -12.72
C PRO A 154 9.22 -0.21 -12.46
N SER A 155 9.73 -0.48 -11.26
CA SER A 155 11.14 -0.34 -10.90
C SER A 155 12.08 -1.34 -11.59
N GLY A 156 11.54 -2.35 -12.28
CA GLY A 156 12.28 -3.47 -12.87
C GLY A 156 12.50 -4.65 -11.92
N ARG A 157 12.28 -4.49 -10.62
CA ARG A 157 12.36 -5.59 -9.64
C ARG A 157 11.21 -6.58 -9.86
N LYS A 158 11.41 -7.86 -9.49
CA LYS A 158 10.41 -8.92 -9.62
C LYS A 158 9.97 -9.45 -8.26
N LEU A 159 8.69 -9.77 -8.15
CA LEU A 159 8.13 -10.66 -7.13
C LEU A 159 8.15 -12.08 -7.69
N PHE A 160 8.42 -13.06 -6.83
CA PHE A 160 8.51 -14.46 -7.20
C PHE A 160 7.53 -15.30 -6.38
N TYR A 161 6.77 -16.16 -7.06
CA TYR A 161 5.80 -17.09 -6.48
C TYR A 161 6.20 -18.49 -6.95
N TYR A 162 6.67 -19.31 -6.02
CA TYR A 162 7.25 -20.64 -6.30
C TYR A 162 6.17 -21.69 -6.53
N HIS A 163 6.35 -22.56 -7.52
CA HIS A 163 5.44 -23.63 -7.91
C HIS A 163 3.97 -23.19 -8.00
N PRO A 164 3.63 -22.28 -8.92
CA PRO A 164 2.27 -21.81 -9.11
C PRO A 164 1.37 -22.95 -9.61
N VAL A 165 0.22 -23.16 -8.98
CA VAL A 165 -0.72 -24.23 -9.34
C VAL A 165 -2.17 -23.81 -9.14
N PHE A 166 -3.05 -24.23 -10.05
CA PHE A 166 -4.49 -24.08 -9.86
C PHE A 166 -5.06 -25.26 -9.08
N LYS A 167 -5.80 -24.97 -8.01
CA LYS A 167 -6.59 -25.96 -7.26
C LYS A 167 -8.06 -25.59 -7.24
N GLU A 168 -8.91 -26.62 -7.27
CA GLU A 168 -10.34 -26.43 -7.12
C GLU A 168 -10.71 -26.17 -5.66
N LYS A 169 -11.46 -25.11 -5.42
CA LYS A 169 -11.99 -24.75 -4.11
C LYS A 169 -13.49 -24.51 -4.21
N LYS A 170 -14.27 -25.02 -3.25
CA LYS A 170 -15.70 -24.72 -3.16
C LYS A 170 -15.91 -23.26 -2.81
N VAL A 171 -16.78 -22.56 -3.55
CA VAL A 171 -17.09 -21.15 -3.32
C VAL A 171 -18.29 -21.03 -2.39
N GLY A 172 -18.04 -20.63 -1.15
CA GLY A 172 -19.07 -20.44 -0.14
C GLY A 172 -19.81 -21.74 0.21
N LYS A 173 -21.14 -21.63 0.45
CA LYS A 173 -22.02 -22.79 0.72
C LYS A 173 -22.54 -23.48 -0.57
N SER A 174 -22.08 -23.04 -1.74
CA SER A 174 -22.49 -23.58 -3.04
C SER A 174 -21.76 -24.88 -3.37
N THR A 175 -22.34 -25.72 -4.23
CA THR A 175 -21.66 -26.87 -4.87
C THR A 175 -20.70 -26.43 -6.00
N ARG A 176 -20.68 -25.14 -6.33
CA ARG A 176 -19.85 -24.58 -7.40
C ARG A 176 -18.38 -24.55 -6.96
N THR A 177 -17.49 -25.17 -7.75
CA THR A 177 -16.06 -25.07 -7.58
C THR A 177 -15.49 -23.96 -8.46
N SER A 178 -14.46 -23.28 -7.97
CA SER A 178 -13.66 -22.32 -8.74
C SER A 178 -12.20 -22.74 -8.68
N LYS A 179 -11.48 -22.55 -9.78
CA LYS A 179 -10.03 -22.78 -9.81
C LYS A 179 -9.33 -21.56 -9.22
N ILE A 180 -8.66 -21.74 -8.09
CA ILE A 180 -7.93 -20.70 -7.38
C ILE A 180 -6.43 -20.91 -7.57
N LEU A 181 -5.70 -19.85 -7.85
CA LEU A 181 -4.25 -19.89 -7.96
C LEU A 181 -3.63 -20.03 -6.56
N HIS A 182 -2.68 -20.93 -6.45
CA HIS A 182 -1.86 -21.18 -5.26
C HIS A 182 -0.39 -21.13 -5.64
N TYR A 183 0.46 -20.90 -4.68
CA TYR A 183 1.91 -21.03 -4.78
C TYR A 183 2.47 -21.62 -3.49
N GLU A 184 3.68 -22.16 -3.52
CA GLU A 184 4.35 -22.62 -2.32
C GLU A 184 5.10 -21.48 -1.64
N GLY A 185 4.94 -21.36 -0.32
CA GLY A 185 5.56 -20.31 0.46
C GLY A 185 5.40 -20.50 1.96
N LEU A 186 6.00 -19.60 2.72
CA LEU A 186 5.88 -19.56 4.17
C LEU A 186 4.56 -18.86 4.57
N ASN A 187 3.64 -19.61 5.17
CA ASN A 187 2.43 -19.03 5.73
C ASN A 187 2.79 -18.13 6.92
N GLN A 188 2.39 -16.85 6.83
CA GLN A 188 2.79 -15.85 7.83
C GLN A 188 2.12 -16.03 9.20
N GLU A 189 0.99 -16.70 9.26
CA GLU A 189 0.27 -17.00 10.52
C GLU A 189 0.81 -18.26 11.19
N THR A 190 0.88 -19.37 10.44
CA THR A 190 1.30 -20.67 10.99
C THR A 190 2.81 -20.89 11.02
N LYS A 191 3.58 -20.04 10.31
CA LYS A 191 5.03 -20.16 10.11
C LYS A 191 5.46 -21.51 9.48
N GLN A 192 4.55 -22.16 8.75
CA GLN A 192 4.81 -23.41 8.05
C GLN A 192 4.91 -23.15 6.54
N TRP A 193 5.81 -23.88 5.89
CA TRP A 193 5.91 -23.91 4.43
C TRP A 193 4.79 -24.77 3.85
N GLY A 194 4.13 -24.30 2.81
CA GLY A 194 3.05 -25.01 2.16
C GLY A 194 2.35 -24.18 1.08
N LEU A 195 1.25 -24.70 0.60
CA LEU A 195 0.44 -24.03 -0.42
C LEU A 195 -0.35 -22.88 0.18
N ILE A 196 -0.21 -21.72 -0.45
CA ILE A 196 -0.89 -20.46 -0.11
C ILE A 196 -1.81 -20.09 -1.27
N ASP A 197 -3.09 -19.87 -0.99
CA ASP A 197 -4.01 -19.36 -2.00
C ASP A 197 -3.78 -17.85 -2.23
N THR A 198 -3.98 -17.44 -3.49
CA THR A 198 -3.90 -16.03 -3.87
C THR A 198 -5.03 -15.65 -4.81
N TYR A 199 -5.30 -14.35 -4.88
CA TYR A 199 -6.34 -13.74 -5.70
C TYR A 199 -5.93 -12.30 -6.03
N GLY A 200 -6.65 -11.63 -6.92
CA GLY A 200 -6.26 -10.32 -7.43
C GLY A 200 -5.98 -9.28 -6.35
N GLY A 201 -6.83 -9.18 -5.33
CA GLY A 201 -6.58 -8.26 -4.21
C GLY A 201 -5.31 -8.57 -3.42
N LYS A 202 -4.99 -9.86 -3.19
CA LYS A 202 -3.76 -10.25 -2.49
C LYS A 202 -2.51 -10.00 -3.32
N LEU A 203 -2.58 -10.23 -4.62
CA LEU A 203 -1.49 -9.88 -5.54
C LEU A 203 -1.30 -8.37 -5.60
N THR A 204 -2.39 -7.60 -5.63
CA THR A 204 -2.34 -6.14 -5.56
C THR A 204 -1.66 -5.65 -4.29
N GLU A 205 -2.01 -6.21 -3.12
CA GLU A 205 -1.35 -5.90 -1.84
C GLU A 205 0.17 -6.13 -1.93
N ASN A 206 0.60 -7.28 -2.42
CA ASN A 206 2.02 -7.61 -2.56
C ASN A 206 2.74 -6.64 -3.52
N ILE A 207 2.11 -6.29 -4.64
CA ILE A 207 2.65 -5.33 -5.62
C ILE A 207 2.78 -3.94 -5.00
N VAL A 208 1.74 -3.45 -4.33
CA VAL A 208 1.73 -2.13 -3.68
C VAL A 208 2.81 -2.03 -2.61
N GLN A 209 2.90 -3.03 -1.72
CA GLN A 209 3.93 -3.06 -0.68
C GLN A 209 5.35 -3.13 -1.26
N ALA A 210 5.52 -3.88 -2.35
CA ALA A 210 6.80 -3.99 -3.02
C ALA A 210 7.21 -2.67 -3.70
N ILE A 211 6.30 -1.98 -4.37
CA ILE A 211 6.55 -0.65 -4.95
C ILE A 211 6.85 0.36 -3.83
N SER A 212 6.11 0.34 -2.73
CA SER A 212 6.38 1.20 -1.56
C SER A 212 7.80 0.96 -1.00
N ARG A 213 8.25 -0.32 -0.99
CA ARG A 213 9.62 -0.68 -0.61
C ARG A 213 10.67 -0.15 -1.60
N ASP A 214 10.36 -0.13 -2.91
CA ASP A 214 11.25 0.43 -3.92
C ASP A 214 11.36 1.95 -3.77
N LEU A 215 10.25 2.63 -3.43
CA LEU A 215 10.21 4.07 -3.20
C LEU A 215 11.06 4.48 -1.98
N ILE A 216 10.99 3.76 -0.85
CA ILE A 216 11.84 4.09 0.30
C ILE A 216 13.31 3.78 0.01
N GLY A 217 13.62 2.72 -0.77
CA GLY A 217 14.97 2.45 -1.24
C GLY A 217 15.53 3.60 -2.06
N TYR A 218 14.78 4.06 -3.05
CA TYR A 218 15.15 5.20 -3.88
C TYR A 218 15.32 6.49 -3.05
N ALA A 219 14.43 6.75 -2.10
CA ALA A 219 14.53 7.90 -1.21
C ALA A 219 15.79 7.84 -0.35
N MET A 220 16.14 6.69 0.21
CA MET A 220 17.36 6.52 1.02
C MET A 220 18.62 6.76 0.19
N GLU A 221 18.73 6.25 -1.03
CA GLU A 221 19.84 6.51 -1.94
C GLU A 221 20.01 8.00 -2.23
N ASN A 222 18.90 8.71 -2.49
CA ASN A 222 18.91 10.15 -2.70
C ASN A 222 19.29 10.93 -1.43
N LEU A 223 18.82 10.49 -0.27
CA LEU A 223 19.19 11.10 1.02
C LEU A 223 20.70 10.97 1.27
N GLU A 224 21.29 9.79 1.11
CA GLU A 224 22.72 9.58 1.27
C GLU A 224 23.55 10.43 0.27
N SER A 225 23.12 10.49 -0.99
CA SER A 225 23.74 11.33 -2.02
C SER A 225 23.69 12.82 -1.68
N ASN A 226 22.77 13.24 -0.81
CA ASN A 226 22.61 14.62 -0.34
C ASN A 226 23.20 14.87 1.06
N GLY A 227 23.99 13.94 1.59
CA GLY A 227 24.77 14.09 2.82
C GLY A 227 24.05 13.67 4.10
N PHE A 228 22.95 12.91 4.01
CA PHE A 228 22.34 12.30 5.17
C PHE A 228 23.03 10.97 5.50
N GLY A 229 23.40 10.78 6.76
CA GLY A 229 23.88 9.49 7.27
C GLY A 229 22.70 8.62 7.68
N ILE A 230 22.18 7.78 6.75
CA ILE A 230 21.09 6.87 7.07
C ILE A 230 21.54 5.79 8.04
N THR A 231 20.95 5.75 9.22
CA THR A 231 21.29 4.78 10.27
C THR A 231 20.37 3.58 10.29
N MET A 232 19.09 3.79 9.95
CA MET A 232 18.10 2.73 9.87
C MET A 232 16.86 3.17 9.07
N HIS A 233 16.02 2.23 8.73
CA HIS A 233 14.67 2.47 8.24
C HIS A 233 13.68 1.55 8.96
N VAL A 234 12.43 2.00 9.11
CA VAL A 234 11.35 1.22 9.72
C VAL A 234 10.12 1.33 8.82
N HIS A 235 9.74 0.24 8.13
CA HIS A 235 8.68 0.25 7.11
C HIS A 235 8.95 1.27 5.99
N ASP A 236 8.24 2.40 6.00
CA ASP A 236 8.29 3.53 5.07
C ASP A 236 8.95 4.79 5.69
N GLU A 237 9.55 4.63 6.86
CA GLU A 237 10.27 5.66 7.60
C GLU A 237 11.78 5.54 7.36
N ALA A 238 12.45 6.65 7.10
CA ALA A 238 13.90 6.77 7.08
C ALA A 238 14.40 7.55 8.30
N VAL A 239 15.49 7.08 8.90
CA VAL A 239 16.14 7.71 10.08
C VAL A 239 17.58 8.04 9.74
N ALA A 240 17.94 9.31 9.83
CA ALA A 240 19.26 9.80 9.56
C ALA A 240 19.84 10.58 10.76
N GLU A 241 21.13 10.52 10.96
CA GLU A 241 21.85 11.39 11.89
C GLU A 241 22.19 12.73 11.23
N VAL A 242 21.83 13.82 11.90
CA VAL A 242 22.10 15.19 11.45
C VAL A 242 22.76 16.00 12.55
N PRO A 243 23.59 17.02 12.24
CA PRO A 243 24.23 17.86 13.25
C PRO A 243 23.24 18.60 14.15
N ASP A 244 23.50 18.60 15.46
CA ASP A 244 22.80 19.43 16.44
C ASP A 244 23.48 20.81 16.53
N ASN A 245 23.25 21.63 15.52
CA ASN A 245 23.90 22.95 15.36
C ASN A 245 22.89 24.12 15.29
N GLY A 246 21.64 23.88 15.66
CA GLY A 246 20.55 24.85 15.57
C GLY A 246 19.82 24.86 14.21
N ASP A 247 20.21 24.02 13.25
CA ASP A 247 19.61 23.92 11.91
C ASP A 247 18.73 22.66 11.74
N ALA A 248 18.26 22.07 12.83
CA ALA A 248 17.50 20.82 12.82
C ALA A 248 16.29 20.86 11.88
N ASP A 249 15.54 21.97 11.89
CA ASP A 249 14.36 22.16 11.02
C ASP A 249 14.76 22.20 9.54
N LYS A 250 15.89 22.82 9.21
CA LYS A 250 16.38 22.84 7.82
C LYS A 250 16.77 21.46 7.31
N TRP A 251 17.38 20.63 8.18
CA TRP A 251 17.69 19.25 7.86
C TRP A 251 16.42 18.43 7.62
N LEU A 252 15.42 18.59 8.50
CA LEU A 252 14.13 17.91 8.35
C LEU A 252 13.43 18.33 7.06
N ASP A 253 13.33 19.64 6.78
CA ASP A 253 12.71 20.15 5.55
C ASP A 253 13.43 19.62 4.30
N LYS A 254 14.77 19.58 4.32
CA LYS A 254 15.56 19.01 3.22
C LYS A 254 15.27 17.52 3.04
N MET A 255 15.22 16.76 4.13
CA MET A 255 14.88 15.33 4.12
C MET A 255 13.49 15.06 3.52
N ILE A 256 12.48 15.78 4.00
CA ILE A 256 11.10 15.68 3.51
C ILE A 256 11.04 16.04 2.02
N ASN A 257 11.73 17.10 1.58
CA ASN A 257 11.71 17.52 0.19
C ASN A 257 12.37 16.49 -0.74
N ILE A 258 13.41 15.80 -0.30
CA ILE A 258 14.04 14.70 -1.05
C ILE A 258 13.09 13.49 -1.15
N MET A 259 12.46 13.11 -0.04
CA MET A 259 11.51 11.97 -0.02
C MET A 259 10.27 12.24 -0.89
N LYS A 260 9.88 13.49 -1.11
CA LYS A 260 8.75 13.84 -1.99
C LYS A 260 9.06 13.69 -3.48
N GLN A 261 10.31 13.48 -3.87
CA GLN A 261 10.70 13.35 -5.28
C GLN A 261 10.47 11.92 -5.76
N PRO A 262 9.54 11.69 -6.70
CA PRO A 262 9.33 10.36 -7.24
C PRO A 262 10.47 9.96 -8.19
N PRO A 263 10.76 8.66 -8.33
CA PRO A 263 11.67 8.17 -9.36
C PRO A 263 11.07 8.31 -10.78
N ASP A 264 11.92 8.25 -11.81
CA ASP A 264 11.50 8.39 -13.21
C ASP A 264 10.41 7.39 -13.62
N TRP A 265 10.48 6.16 -13.09
CA TRP A 265 9.49 5.11 -13.37
C TRP A 265 8.11 5.35 -12.71
N ALA A 266 8.00 6.35 -11.82
CA ALA A 266 6.75 6.77 -11.15
C ALA A 266 6.65 8.30 -11.08
N SER A 267 7.08 9.00 -12.12
CA SER A 267 7.22 10.48 -12.15
C SER A 267 5.93 11.24 -11.86
N ASP A 268 4.78 10.63 -12.09
CA ASP A 268 3.44 11.18 -11.85
C ASP A 268 2.82 10.73 -10.50
N LEU A 269 3.54 9.94 -9.69
CA LEU A 269 3.07 9.53 -8.36
C LEU A 269 3.25 10.68 -7.36
N PRO A 270 2.17 11.26 -6.80
CA PRO A 270 2.28 12.33 -5.82
C PRO A 270 2.73 11.79 -4.47
N LEU A 271 4.01 11.88 -4.16
CA LEU A 271 4.58 11.52 -2.87
C LEU A 271 4.44 12.67 -1.86
N ASN A 272 4.32 12.32 -0.60
CA ASN A 272 4.42 13.24 0.52
C ASN A 272 5.06 12.55 1.72
N ALA A 273 5.75 13.31 2.54
CA ALA A 273 6.38 12.83 3.76
C ALA A 273 6.18 13.84 4.90
N ALA A 274 6.22 13.35 6.12
CA ALA A 274 6.21 14.14 7.33
C ALA A 274 7.26 13.57 8.29
N GLY A 275 7.67 14.35 9.28
CA GLY A 275 8.70 13.88 10.20
C GLY A 275 8.97 14.84 11.35
N PHE A 276 10.00 14.53 12.10
CA PHE A 276 10.47 15.31 13.24
C PHE A 276 11.97 15.12 13.46
N THR A 277 12.55 15.95 14.32
CA THR A 277 13.91 15.76 14.82
C THR A 277 13.87 15.47 16.32
N SER A 278 14.77 14.60 16.80
CA SER A 278 14.81 14.19 18.20
C SER A 278 16.22 13.73 18.61
N PRO A 279 16.65 13.93 19.86
CA PRO A 279 17.90 13.36 20.38
C PRO A 279 17.83 11.83 20.56
N TYR A 280 16.66 11.22 20.46
CA TYR A 280 16.46 9.78 20.55
C TYR A 280 15.39 9.33 19.55
N TYR A 281 15.50 8.09 19.10
CA TYR A 281 14.48 7.50 18.22
C TYR A 281 13.22 7.20 19.03
N GLN A 282 12.10 7.68 18.51
CA GLN A 282 10.75 7.36 18.98
C GLN A 282 9.88 7.11 17.74
N LYS A 283 8.90 6.27 17.89
CA LYS A 283 7.88 6.06 16.87
C LYS A 283 6.70 6.99 17.17
N ASP A 284 6.15 7.63 16.11
CA ASP A 284 4.92 8.44 16.20
C ASP A 284 3.70 7.63 16.64
#